data_06d1b30a34e9f202e823ea22dc31412e
#
_entry.id   06d1b30a34e9f202e823ea22dc31412e
#
_cell.length_a   1.000
_cell.length_b   1.000
_cell.length_c   1.000
_cell.angle_alpha   90.00
_cell.angle_beta   90.00
_cell.angle_gamma   90.00
#
_symmetry.space_group_name_H-M   'P 1'
#
loop_
_entity.id
_entity.type
_entity.pdbx_description
1 polymer ?
#
loop_
_entity_poly.entity_id
_entity_poly.type
_entity_poly.pdbx_seq_one_letter_code
_entity_poly.pdbx_strand_id
1 'polypeptide(L)'
;LFTQTCTACHGAGKIITACDNCMGRRYISVRRTLNVRFPMGVKAGQNLRLNYTNNFIRGIIISILIEESKTFTRLEDDIVVYETINFAEAVLGTERKIMLPSLETVNISIPAGTQFNDSIRIVSKGFFNNEKNSTGDLVVKINIPVPKKPTKDCLEIIKKLKVMLI
;
A
#
# COMPACT_ATOMS: atom_id res chain seq x y z
N LEU A 1 9.09 -70.11 -40.64
CA LEU A 1 8.98 -68.65 -40.51
C LEU A 1 9.93 -68.23 -39.40
N PHE A 2 11.07 -67.62 -39.75
CA PHE A 2 12.00 -67.06 -38.74
C PHE A 2 11.53 -65.62 -38.43
N THR A 3 11.07 -65.38 -37.20
CA THR A 3 10.82 -64.07 -36.71
C THR A 3 12.09 -63.45 -36.16
N GLN A 4 12.60 -62.40 -36.82
CA GLN A 4 13.77 -61.69 -36.38
C GLN A 4 13.31 -60.49 -35.52
N THR A 5 13.91 -60.34 -34.34
CA THR A 5 13.58 -59.24 -33.41
C THR A 5 14.00 -57.89 -34.06
N CYS A 6 13.10 -56.93 -34.13
CA CYS A 6 13.37 -55.58 -34.70
C CYS A 6 14.49 -54.90 -33.89
N THR A 7 15.56 -54.48 -34.57
CA THR A 7 16.72 -53.83 -33.93
C THR A 7 16.41 -52.43 -33.41
N ALA A 8 15.34 -51.77 -33.89
CA ALA A 8 14.96 -50.43 -33.47
C ALA A 8 14.06 -50.39 -32.21
N CYS A 9 13.18 -51.39 -32.01
CA CYS A 9 12.28 -51.43 -30.87
C CYS A 9 12.52 -52.62 -29.92
N HIS A 10 13.48 -53.51 -30.25
CA HIS A 10 13.82 -54.69 -29.47
C HIS A 10 12.60 -55.54 -29.04
N GLY A 11 11.60 -55.61 -29.89
CA GLY A 11 10.36 -56.33 -29.60
C GLY A 11 9.26 -55.55 -28.89
N ALA A 12 9.51 -54.27 -28.51
CA ALA A 12 8.54 -53.44 -27.77
C ALA A 12 7.38 -52.90 -28.63
N GLY A 13 7.44 -53.03 -29.95
CA GLY A 13 6.38 -52.57 -30.88
C GLY A 13 6.22 -51.07 -31.04
N LYS A 14 6.99 -50.29 -30.31
CA LYS A 14 7.00 -48.80 -30.37
C LYS A 14 8.42 -48.25 -30.17
N ILE A 15 8.73 -47.23 -30.90
CA ILE A 15 9.95 -46.45 -30.76
C ILE A 15 9.58 -45.16 -30.01
N ILE A 16 10.21 -44.95 -28.85
CA ILE A 16 10.01 -43.74 -28.05
C ILE A 16 11.17 -42.79 -28.40
N THR A 17 10.87 -41.74 -29.17
CA THR A 17 11.78 -40.64 -29.40
C THR A 17 11.54 -39.56 -28.36
N ALA A 18 12.60 -39.16 -27.65
CA ALA A 18 12.49 -38.01 -26.73
C ALA A 18 12.28 -36.71 -27.57
N CYS A 19 11.34 -35.91 -27.15
CA CYS A 19 11.10 -34.61 -27.76
C CYS A 19 12.27 -33.67 -27.46
N ASP A 20 12.89 -33.06 -28.46
CA ASP A 20 14.05 -32.16 -28.33
C ASP A 20 13.77 -30.94 -27.44
N ASN A 21 12.52 -30.43 -27.42
CA ASN A 21 12.13 -29.27 -26.63
C ASN A 21 11.95 -29.60 -25.15
N CYS A 22 11.39 -30.73 -24.78
CA CYS A 22 11.09 -31.08 -23.38
C CYS A 22 11.95 -32.19 -22.81
N MET A 23 12.84 -32.79 -23.62
CA MET A 23 13.72 -33.90 -23.19
C MET A 23 12.96 -35.01 -22.46
N GLY A 24 11.76 -35.35 -22.94
CA GLY A 24 10.90 -36.36 -22.32
C GLY A 24 10.10 -35.92 -21.09
N ARG A 25 10.23 -34.66 -20.64
CA ARG A 25 9.53 -34.13 -19.45
C ARG A 25 8.04 -33.85 -19.67
N ARG A 26 7.55 -33.86 -20.92
CA ARG A 26 6.16 -33.61 -21.33
C ARG A 26 5.67 -32.17 -21.11
N TYR A 27 6.48 -31.25 -20.52
CA TYR A 27 6.18 -29.86 -20.35
C TYR A 27 7.43 -29.00 -20.59
N ILE A 28 7.20 -27.77 -20.95
CA ILE A 28 8.22 -26.73 -21.14
C ILE A 28 7.82 -25.55 -20.25
N SER A 29 8.78 -25.03 -19.47
CA SER A 29 8.58 -23.82 -18.68
C SER A 29 8.78 -22.59 -19.56
N VAL A 30 7.75 -21.78 -19.70
CA VAL A 30 7.81 -20.54 -20.49
C VAL A 30 7.52 -19.36 -19.58
N ARG A 31 8.43 -18.39 -19.51
CA ARG A 31 8.19 -17.13 -18.80
C ARG A 31 7.42 -16.17 -19.72
N ARG A 32 6.35 -15.60 -19.23
CA ARG A 32 5.57 -14.59 -19.93
C ARG A 32 5.37 -13.38 -19.04
N THR A 33 5.42 -12.18 -19.61
CA THR A 33 5.11 -10.94 -18.93
C THR A 33 3.70 -10.52 -19.31
N LEU A 34 2.90 -10.16 -18.31
CA LEU A 34 1.55 -9.66 -18.48
C LEU A 34 1.49 -8.25 -17.92
N ASN A 35 0.94 -7.32 -18.69
CA ASN A 35 0.67 -5.97 -18.23
C ASN A 35 -0.72 -5.94 -17.57
N VAL A 36 -0.76 -5.55 -16.32
CA VAL A 36 -1.99 -5.46 -15.52
C VAL A 36 -2.24 -4.01 -15.16
N ARG A 37 -3.45 -3.52 -15.46
CA ARG A 37 -3.91 -2.20 -15.02
C ARG A 37 -4.75 -2.35 -13.78
N PHE A 38 -4.33 -1.71 -12.71
CA PHE A 38 -5.10 -1.66 -11.47
C PHE A 38 -6.07 -0.48 -11.52
N PRO A 39 -7.34 -0.67 -11.13
CA PRO A 39 -8.26 0.45 -10.97
C PRO A 39 -7.82 1.33 -9.80
N MET A 40 -8.15 2.62 -9.86
CA MET A 40 -7.91 3.52 -8.73
C MET A 40 -8.78 3.10 -7.53
N GLY A 41 -8.27 3.31 -6.32
CA GLY A 41 -9.01 3.00 -5.09
C GLY A 41 -9.07 1.52 -4.69
N VAL A 42 -8.28 0.67 -5.33
CA VAL A 42 -8.16 -0.75 -5.00
C VAL A 42 -7.96 -0.95 -3.48
N LYS A 43 -8.65 -1.98 -2.93
CA LYS A 43 -8.59 -2.34 -1.51
C LYS A 43 -7.79 -3.62 -1.29
N ALA A 44 -7.21 -3.76 -0.09
CA ALA A 44 -6.55 -5.00 0.31
C ALA A 44 -7.55 -6.18 0.30
N GLY A 45 -7.08 -7.35 -0.12
CA GLY A 45 -7.90 -8.55 -0.24
C GLY A 45 -8.82 -8.59 -1.47
N GLN A 46 -8.84 -7.55 -2.30
CA GLN A 46 -9.60 -7.54 -3.54
C GLN A 46 -8.95 -8.45 -4.57
N ASN A 47 -9.79 -9.21 -5.30
CA ASN A 47 -9.36 -10.09 -6.37
C ASN A 47 -9.68 -9.48 -7.74
N LEU A 48 -8.65 -9.31 -8.57
CA LEU A 48 -8.81 -8.91 -9.97
C LEU A 48 -8.77 -10.13 -10.86
N ARG A 49 -9.79 -10.28 -11.71
CA ARG A 49 -9.84 -11.32 -12.73
C ARG A 49 -9.32 -10.76 -14.05
N LEU A 50 -8.23 -11.33 -14.55
CA LEU A 50 -7.73 -11.05 -15.89
C LEU A 50 -8.29 -12.08 -16.86
N ASN A 51 -8.91 -11.60 -17.94
CA ASN A 51 -9.35 -12.45 -19.06
C ASN A 51 -8.14 -12.77 -19.94
N TYR A 52 -7.28 -13.66 -19.44
CA TYR A 52 -6.17 -14.19 -20.20
C TYR A 52 -6.51 -15.62 -20.64
N THR A 53 -6.64 -15.81 -21.95
CA THR A 53 -6.98 -17.12 -22.49
C THR A 53 -5.86 -17.59 -23.41
N ASN A 54 -5.33 -18.75 -23.15
CA ASN A 54 -4.50 -19.52 -24.05
C ASN A 54 -4.95 -20.98 -24.01
N ASN A 55 -4.30 -21.85 -24.77
CA ASN A 55 -4.67 -23.27 -24.87
C ASN A 55 -4.68 -24.03 -23.52
N PHE A 56 -4.06 -23.45 -22.46
CA PHE A 56 -3.88 -24.11 -21.16
C PHE A 56 -4.44 -23.32 -19.98
N ILE A 57 -4.63 -21.99 -20.11
CA ILE A 57 -5.03 -21.10 -19.02
C ILE A 57 -6.30 -20.36 -19.44
N ARG A 58 -7.35 -20.44 -18.65
CA ARG A 58 -8.66 -19.78 -18.88
C ARG A 58 -8.94 -18.67 -17.86
N GLY A 59 -7.98 -17.82 -17.62
CA GLY A 59 -8.10 -16.71 -16.70
C GLY A 59 -7.05 -16.75 -15.60
N ILE A 60 -6.73 -15.58 -15.07
CA ILE A 60 -5.80 -15.39 -13.96
C ILE A 60 -6.52 -14.57 -12.91
N ILE A 61 -6.43 -15.00 -11.66
CA ILE A 61 -6.92 -14.24 -10.50
C ILE A 61 -5.70 -13.67 -9.79
N ILE A 62 -5.71 -12.36 -9.60
CA ILE A 62 -4.67 -11.62 -8.87
C ILE A 62 -5.28 -11.15 -7.56
N SER A 63 -4.77 -11.64 -6.44
CA SER A 63 -5.12 -11.15 -5.11
C SER A 63 -4.23 -9.99 -4.74
N ILE A 64 -4.83 -8.88 -4.31
CA ILE A 64 -4.12 -7.65 -3.97
C ILE A 64 -3.79 -7.67 -2.50
N LEU A 65 -2.51 -7.56 -2.20
CA LEU A 65 -2.00 -7.33 -0.86
C LEU A 65 -1.47 -5.90 -0.80
N ILE A 66 -1.85 -5.15 0.23
CA ILE A 66 -1.37 -3.80 0.47
C ILE A 66 -0.54 -3.84 1.75
N GLU A 67 0.69 -3.40 1.68
CA GLU A 67 1.53 -3.24 2.87
C GLU A 67 1.07 -2.02 3.67
N GLU A 68 1.03 -2.18 4.99
CA GLU A 68 0.68 -1.10 5.91
C GLU A 68 1.79 -0.04 5.92
N SER A 69 1.40 1.20 5.74
CA SER A 69 2.33 2.33 5.90
C SER A 69 2.46 2.70 7.37
N LYS A 70 3.68 3.07 7.79
CA LYS A 70 3.93 3.60 9.14
C LYS A 70 3.39 5.01 9.34
N THR A 71 3.19 5.74 8.26
CA THR A 71 2.84 7.17 8.27
C THR A 71 1.36 7.41 7.99
N PHE A 72 0.77 6.54 7.16
CA PHE A 72 -0.59 6.70 6.67
C PHE A 72 -1.44 5.51 7.08
N THR A 73 -2.62 5.80 7.59
CA THR A 73 -3.64 4.77 7.86
C THR A 73 -4.81 5.01 6.92
N ARG A 74 -5.27 3.97 6.24
CA ARG A 74 -6.47 4.03 5.42
C ARG A 74 -7.69 3.76 6.30
N LEU A 75 -8.64 4.68 6.31
CA LEU A 75 -9.93 4.52 6.93
C LEU A 75 -11.01 4.61 5.84
N GLU A 76 -11.47 3.46 5.33
CA GLU A 76 -12.34 3.35 4.16
C GLU A 76 -11.77 4.07 2.93
N ASP A 77 -12.28 5.25 2.61
CA ASP A 77 -11.85 6.09 1.49
C ASP A 77 -10.97 7.26 1.95
N ASP A 78 -10.89 7.51 3.28
CA ASP A 78 -10.08 8.58 3.86
C ASP A 78 -8.63 8.13 4.13
N ILE A 79 -7.72 9.11 4.11
CA ILE A 79 -6.33 8.95 4.55
C ILE A 79 -6.21 9.60 5.92
N VAL A 80 -5.77 8.84 6.92
CA VAL A 80 -5.49 9.36 8.26
C VAL A 80 -3.99 9.48 8.46
N VAL A 81 -3.54 10.66 8.90
CA VAL A 81 -2.15 10.98 9.22
C VAL A 81 -2.08 11.50 10.64
N TYR A 82 -1.04 11.11 11.37
CA TYR A 82 -0.75 11.66 12.69
C TYR A 82 0.38 12.68 12.58
N GLU A 83 0.08 13.94 12.85
CA GLU A 83 1.06 15.02 12.88
C GLU A 83 1.40 15.35 14.33
N THR A 84 2.69 15.46 14.64
CA THR A 84 3.16 15.76 15.98
C THR A 84 3.65 17.19 16.05
N ILE A 85 3.03 17.98 16.93
CA ILE A 85 3.42 19.37 17.19
C ILE A 85 3.79 19.54 18.67
N ASN A 86 4.58 20.52 18.98
CA ASN A 86 4.91 20.84 20.37
C ASN A 86 3.83 21.71 21.04
N PHE A 87 3.88 21.82 22.36
CA PHE A 87 2.93 22.62 23.13
C PHE A 87 2.85 24.08 22.69
N ALA A 88 4.01 24.70 22.41
CA ALA A 88 4.03 26.12 21.99
C ALA A 88 3.37 26.30 20.61
N GLU A 89 3.60 25.40 19.67
CA GLU A 89 2.93 25.38 18.37
C GLU A 89 1.43 25.16 18.50
N ALA A 90 0.99 24.33 19.45
CA ALA A 90 -0.42 24.11 19.71
C ALA A 90 -1.12 25.38 20.23
N VAL A 91 -0.43 26.14 21.08
CA VAL A 91 -0.97 27.40 21.62
C VAL A 91 -0.97 28.53 20.59
N LEU A 92 0.11 28.67 19.83
CA LEU A 92 0.31 29.79 18.90
C LEU A 92 -0.28 29.53 17.52
N GLY A 93 -0.55 28.28 17.19
CA GLY A 93 -0.84 27.84 15.83
C GLY A 93 0.44 27.67 15.01
N THR A 94 0.38 26.89 13.95
CA THR A 94 1.51 26.60 13.07
C THR A 94 1.05 26.14 11.70
N GLU A 95 1.94 26.21 10.72
CA GLU A 95 1.73 25.61 9.40
C GLU A 95 2.62 24.39 9.23
N ARG A 96 2.08 23.35 8.61
CA ARG A 96 2.78 22.10 8.30
C ARG A 96 2.57 21.70 6.86
N LYS A 97 3.56 20.98 6.33
CA LYS A 97 3.52 20.39 4.99
C LYS A 97 3.45 18.89 5.12
N ILE A 98 2.39 18.31 4.62
CA ILE A 98 2.19 16.86 4.61
C ILE A 98 2.34 16.36 3.19
N MET A 99 3.24 15.41 2.99
CA MET A 99 3.40 14.72 1.71
C MET A 99 2.47 13.51 1.70
N LEU A 100 1.55 13.48 0.73
CA LEU A 100 0.60 12.39 0.53
C LEU A 100 1.28 11.16 -0.12
N PRO A 101 0.65 9.98 -0.07
CA PRO A 101 1.10 8.80 -0.83
C PRO A 101 1.20 9.04 -2.35
N SER A 102 0.44 10.00 -2.88
CA SER A 102 0.50 10.45 -4.27
C SER A 102 1.73 11.32 -4.61
N LEU A 103 2.63 11.56 -3.63
CA LEU A 103 3.77 12.49 -3.72
C LEU A 103 3.36 13.96 -3.83
N GLU A 104 2.09 14.28 -3.72
CA GLU A 104 1.59 15.65 -3.62
C GLU A 104 1.85 16.19 -2.20
N THR A 105 2.27 17.43 -2.10
CA THR A 105 2.45 18.12 -0.82
C THR A 105 1.26 19.04 -0.53
N VAL A 106 0.64 18.86 0.63
CA VAL A 106 -0.49 19.67 1.09
C VAL A 106 -0.03 20.53 2.26
N ASN A 107 -0.26 21.84 2.17
CA ASN A 107 -0.04 22.75 3.28
C ASN A 107 -1.28 22.72 4.18
N ILE A 108 -1.08 22.56 5.48
CA ILE A 108 -2.12 22.61 6.49
C ILE A 108 -1.82 23.74 7.47
N SER A 109 -2.86 24.47 7.84
CA SER A 109 -2.80 25.45 8.91
C SER A 109 -3.43 24.84 10.16
N ILE A 110 -2.66 24.78 11.22
CA ILE A 110 -3.09 24.29 12.53
C ILE A 110 -3.44 25.53 13.36
N PRO A 111 -4.71 25.72 13.73
CA PRO A 111 -5.13 26.91 14.45
C PRO A 111 -4.55 26.98 15.86
N ALA A 112 -4.44 28.19 16.39
CA ALA A 112 -4.07 28.41 17.78
C ALA A 112 -5.10 27.81 18.73
N GLY A 113 -4.63 27.20 19.81
CA GLY A 113 -5.49 26.52 20.79
C GLY A 113 -5.87 25.08 20.44
N THR A 114 -5.26 24.51 19.39
CA THR A 114 -5.47 23.09 19.01
C THR A 114 -5.14 22.16 20.17
N GLN A 115 -6.01 21.18 20.41
CA GLN A 115 -5.88 20.20 21.49
C GLN A 115 -5.35 18.85 20.98
N PHE A 116 -4.91 18.02 21.92
CA PHE A 116 -4.53 16.64 21.64
C PHE A 116 -5.69 15.86 21.00
N ASN A 117 -5.40 15.12 19.95
CA ASN A 117 -6.35 14.33 19.16
C ASN A 117 -7.39 15.16 18.37
N ASP A 118 -7.23 16.48 18.28
CA ASP A 118 -8.00 17.26 17.32
C ASP A 118 -7.73 16.77 15.90
N SER A 119 -8.73 16.90 15.03
CA SER A 119 -8.63 16.46 13.65
C SER A 119 -8.92 17.59 12.69
N ILE A 120 -8.00 17.78 11.75
CA ILE A 120 -8.15 18.72 10.62
C ILE A 120 -8.51 17.92 9.39
N ARG A 121 -9.63 18.23 8.77
CA ARG A 121 -10.11 17.54 7.57
C ARG A 121 -9.88 18.39 6.33
N ILE A 122 -9.25 17.80 5.31
CA ILE A 122 -9.00 18.41 4.02
C ILE A 122 -9.74 17.59 2.97
N VAL A 123 -10.72 18.20 2.35
CA VAL A 123 -11.63 17.55 1.41
C VAL A 123 -10.93 17.08 0.14
N SER A 124 -11.36 15.95 -0.40
CA SER A 124 -10.91 15.41 -1.69
C SER A 124 -9.40 15.12 -1.77
N LYS A 125 -8.75 14.82 -0.64
CA LYS A 125 -7.32 14.43 -0.56
C LYS A 125 -7.11 12.99 -0.05
N GLY A 126 -8.18 12.20 -0.02
CA GLY A 126 -8.16 10.76 0.31
C GLY A 126 -8.00 9.85 -0.90
N PHE A 127 -8.46 8.61 -0.77
CA PHE A 127 -8.47 7.63 -1.85
C PHE A 127 -9.70 7.81 -2.74
N PHE A 128 -9.52 7.56 -4.03
CA PHE A 128 -10.64 7.55 -4.96
C PHE A 128 -11.49 6.28 -4.76
N ASN A 129 -12.81 6.43 -4.72
CA ASN A 129 -13.77 5.34 -4.66
C ASN A 129 -14.51 5.24 -5.99
N ASN A 130 -14.27 4.14 -6.73
CA ASN A 130 -14.90 3.91 -8.03
C ASN A 130 -16.42 3.71 -7.94
N GLU A 131 -16.94 3.14 -6.84
CA GLU A 131 -18.36 2.86 -6.66
C GLU A 131 -19.16 4.14 -6.43
N LYS A 132 -18.59 5.04 -5.62
CA LYS A 132 -19.20 6.33 -5.28
C LYS A 132 -18.81 7.44 -6.26
N ASN A 133 -17.85 7.19 -7.16
CA ASN A 133 -17.23 8.17 -8.05
C ASN A 133 -16.79 9.45 -7.33
N SER A 134 -16.20 9.29 -6.17
CA SER A 134 -15.79 10.38 -5.28
C SER A 134 -14.43 10.09 -4.65
N THR A 135 -13.72 11.13 -4.26
CA THR A 135 -12.48 11.04 -3.50
C THR A 135 -12.79 11.27 -2.03
N GLY A 136 -12.25 10.43 -1.16
CA GLY A 136 -12.30 10.63 0.28
C GLY A 136 -11.47 11.84 0.73
N ASP A 137 -11.34 12.03 2.03
CA ASP A 137 -10.67 13.17 2.64
C ASP A 137 -9.33 12.79 3.26
N LEU A 138 -8.48 13.79 3.48
CA LEU A 138 -7.32 13.66 4.34
C LEU A 138 -7.71 14.13 5.75
N VAL A 139 -7.55 13.27 6.72
CA VAL A 139 -7.80 13.54 8.13
C VAL A 139 -6.47 13.59 8.86
N VAL A 140 -6.06 14.78 9.31
CA VAL A 140 -4.83 14.97 10.08
C VAL A 140 -5.18 15.01 11.56
N LYS A 141 -4.71 14.02 12.32
CA LYS A 141 -4.87 13.95 13.77
C LYS A 141 -3.66 14.53 14.46
N ILE A 142 -3.90 15.46 15.36
CA ILE A 142 -2.84 16.18 16.06
C ILE A 142 -2.41 15.42 17.31
N ASN A 143 -1.12 15.19 17.41
CA ASN A 143 -0.48 14.61 18.58
C ASN A 143 0.40 15.66 19.26
N ILE A 144 0.22 15.87 20.55
CA ILE A 144 0.98 16.85 21.36
C ILE A 144 1.70 16.11 22.48
N PRO A 145 2.93 15.65 22.25
CA PRO A 145 3.67 14.92 23.27
C PRO A 145 4.21 15.88 24.34
N VAL A 146 4.13 15.50 25.58
CA VAL A 146 4.79 16.18 26.67
C VAL A 146 6.24 15.68 26.74
N PRO A 147 7.24 16.58 26.69
CA PRO A 147 8.65 16.19 26.73
C PRO A 147 9.02 15.53 28.06
N LYS A 148 9.55 14.30 28.02
CA LYS A 148 9.96 13.55 29.23
C LYS A 148 11.20 14.14 29.93
N LYS A 149 12.08 14.82 29.18
CA LYS A 149 13.33 15.40 29.68
C LYS A 149 13.52 16.80 29.13
N PRO A 150 12.81 17.81 29.63
CA PRO A 150 13.01 19.20 29.19
C PRO A 150 14.35 19.72 29.67
N THR A 151 14.93 20.68 28.95
CA THR A 151 16.16 21.39 29.37
C THR A 151 15.88 22.31 30.57
N LYS A 152 16.95 22.70 31.29
CA LYS A 152 16.82 23.59 32.46
C LYS A 152 16.11 24.91 32.09
N ASP A 153 16.50 25.52 30.98
CA ASP A 153 15.95 26.78 30.48
C ASP A 153 14.46 26.63 30.14
N CYS A 154 14.08 25.51 29.53
CA CYS A 154 12.70 25.19 29.21
C CYS A 154 11.87 25.06 30.50
N LEU A 155 12.41 24.43 31.55
CA LEU A 155 11.74 24.30 32.86
C LEU A 155 11.50 25.66 33.51
N GLU A 156 12.45 26.60 33.43
CA GLU A 156 12.29 27.95 33.97
C GLU A 156 11.17 28.71 33.26
N ILE A 157 11.12 28.63 31.93
CA ILE A 157 10.06 29.26 31.14
C ILE A 157 8.70 28.65 31.46
N ILE A 158 8.61 27.32 31.56
CA ILE A 158 7.37 26.63 31.93
C ILE A 158 6.91 27.02 33.35
N LYS A 159 7.83 27.20 34.31
CA LYS A 159 7.47 27.66 35.66
C LYS A 159 6.88 29.06 35.62
N LYS A 160 7.43 29.98 34.83
CA LYS A 160 6.86 31.32 34.65
C LYS A 160 5.48 31.26 34.00
N LEU A 161 5.34 30.45 32.97
CA LEU A 161 4.07 30.25 32.27
C LEU A 161 3.00 29.69 33.20
N LYS A 162 3.33 28.77 34.10
CA LYS A 162 2.41 28.20 35.11
C LYS A 162 1.76 29.29 35.97
N VAL A 163 2.51 30.33 36.32
CA VAL A 163 2.00 31.44 37.15
C VAL A 163 1.05 32.35 36.36
N MET A 164 1.21 32.42 35.03
CA MET A 164 0.41 33.28 34.16
C MET A 164 -0.90 32.61 33.69
N LEU A 165 -0.98 31.28 33.79
CA LEU A 165 -2.15 30.50 33.35
C LEU A 165 -3.20 30.25 34.46
N ILE A 166 -2.96 30.73 35.67
CA ILE A 166 -3.88 30.74 36.79
C ILE A 166 -4.49 32.12 36.95
#